data_9a01d6d624f46cf59b9df98cdef4f493
#
_entry.id   9a01d6d624f46cf59b9df98cdef4f493
#
_cell.length_a   1.000
_cell.length_b   1.000
_cell.length_c   1.000
_cell.angle_alpha   90.00
_cell.angle_beta   90.00
_cell.angle_gamma   90.00
#
_symmetry.space_group_name_H-M   'P 1'
#
loop_
_entity.id
_entity.type
_entity.pdbx_description
1 polymer ?
#
loop_
_entity_poly.entity_id
_entity_poly.type
_entity_poly.pdbx_seq_one_letter_code
_entity_poly.pdbx_strand_id
1 'polypeptide(L)'
;MENEIRTWLSDIKQAIEEINIFLPDKRDFFEFRNDLKTRRAIERNVEIIGEAVNRILKVNPDIKIKNSRKIVDTRNRIIHGYDRVSEEIIWSIVIRDLPKLEMEIKDLLGDAGYH
;
A
#
# COMPACT_ATOMS: atom_id res chain seq x y z
N MET A 1 16.76 -12.04 -7.13
CA MET A 1 15.56 -11.87 -6.30
C MET A 1 14.64 -13.07 -6.50
N GLU A 2 14.10 -13.58 -5.43
CA GLU A 2 13.22 -14.73 -5.50
C GLU A 2 11.93 -14.41 -6.23
N ASN A 3 11.41 -15.41 -6.94
CA ASN A 3 10.18 -15.24 -7.72
C ASN A 3 8.99 -14.84 -6.87
N GLU A 4 8.90 -15.41 -5.66
CA GLU A 4 7.80 -15.06 -4.76
C GLU A 4 7.82 -13.59 -4.36
N ILE A 5 9.01 -13.06 -4.06
CA ILE A 5 9.15 -11.64 -3.72
C ILE A 5 8.74 -10.77 -4.90
N ARG A 6 9.17 -11.14 -6.11
CA ARG A 6 8.76 -10.38 -7.30
C ARG A 6 7.25 -10.39 -7.49
N THR A 7 6.61 -11.51 -7.23
CA THR A 7 5.14 -11.61 -7.32
C THR A 7 4.49 -10.67 -6.31
N TRP A 8 4.96 -10.69 -5.07
CA TRP A 8 4.40 -9.80 -4.03
C TRP A 8 4.66 -8.32 -4.34
N LEU A 9 5.84 -7.99 -4.86
CA LEU A 9 6.13 -6.61 -5.29
C LEU A 9 5.19 -6.18 -6.41
N SER A 10 4.90 -7.08 -7.34
CA SER A 10 3.96 -6.80 -8.43
C SER A 10 2.54 -6.61 -7.91
N ASP A 11 2.14 -7.39 -6.92
CA ASP A 11 0.83 -7.23 -6.28
C ASP A 11 0.70 -5.86 -5.62
N ILE A 12 1.78 -5.40 -4.96
CA ILE A 12 1.81 -4.08 -4.35
C ILE A 12 1.67 -3.01 -5.42
N LYS A 13 2.43 -3.14 -6.49
CA LYS A 13 2.38 -2.18 -7.60
C LYS A 13 0.98 -2.06 -8.16
N GLN A 14 0.33 -3.20 -8.41
CA GLN A 14 -1.03 -3.22 -8.92
C GLN A 14 -2.01 -2.56 -7.96
N ALA A 15 -1.90 -2.84 -6.67
CA ALA A 15 -2.79 -2.25 -5.68
C ALA A 15 -2.64 -0.73 -5.62
N ILE A 16 -1.41 -0.22 -5.72
CA ILE A 16 -1.17 1.22 -5.75
C ILE A 16 -1.79 1.84 -7.01
N GLU A 17 -1.63 1.19 -8.15
CA GLU A 17 -2.22 1.67 -9.40
C GLU A 17 -3.74 1.74 -9.31
N GLU A 18 -4.37 0.75 -8.68
CA GLU A 18 -5.82 0.75 -8.49
C GLU A 18 -6.27 1.89 -7.58
N ILE A 19 -5.54 2.13 -6.50
CA ILE A 19 -5.84 3.26 -5.61
C ILE A 19 -5.80 4.58 -6.41
N ASN A 20 -4.81 4.74 -7.27
CA ASN A 20 -4.69 5.93 -8.09
C ASN A 20 -5.83 6.05 -9.10
N ILE A 21 -6.40 4.93 -9.54
CA ILE A 21 -7.59 4.93 -10.40
C ILE A 21 -8.83 5.34 -9.62
N PHE A 22 -8.97 4.83 -8.39
CA PHE A 22 -10.16 5.12 -7.57
C PHE A 22 -10.23 6.57 -7.11
N LEU A 23 -9.08 7.23 -6.94
CA LEU A 23 -9.04 8.60 -6.45
C LEU A 23 -8.90 9.59 -7.62
N PRO A 24 -9.62 10.70 -7.57
CA PRO A 24 -9.42 11.76 -8.57
C PRO A 24 -8.03 12.39 -8.42
N ASP A 25 -7.58 13.04 -9.48
CA ASP A 25 -6.27 13.70 -9.46
C ASP A 25 -6.17 14.73 -8.35
N LYS A 26 -7.23 15.48 -8.13
CA LYS A 26 -7.30 16.40 -7.01
C LYS A 26 -7.67 15.63 -5.76
N ARG A 27 -6.71 15.47 -4.87
CA ARG A 27 -6.91 14.71 -3.64
C ARG A 27 -7.61 15.58 -2.60
N ASP A 28 -8.77 15.13 -2.15
CA ASP A 28 -9.58 15.85 -1.15
C ASP A 28 -10.03 14.88 -0.07
N PHE A 29 -9.54 15.11 1.13
CA PHE A 29 -9.83 14.24 2.26
C PHE A 29 -11.33 14.14 2.56
N PHE A 30 -12.04 15.27 2.49
CA PHE A 30 -13.47 15.24 2.82
C PHE A 30 -14.28 14.45 1.80
N GLU A 31 -13.93 14.54 0.53
CA GLU A 31 -14.56 13.71 -0.49
C GLU A 31 -14.29 12.24 -0.24
N PHE A 32 -13.03 11.89 0.06
CA PHE A 32 -12.67 10.51 0.40
C PHE A 32 -13.47 10.02 1.60
N ARG A 33 -13.50 10.81 2.68
CA ARG A 33 -14.18 10.40 3.91
C ARG A 33 -15.67 10.16 3.69
N ASN A 34 -16.29 10.93 2.82
CA ASN A 34 -17.74 10.86 2.58
C ASN A 34 -18.13 9.89 1.47
N ASP A 35 -17.16 9.29 0.78
CA ASP A 35 -17.42 8.34 -0.29
C ASP A 35 -17.15 6.92 0.22
N LEU A 36 -18.18 6.28 0.75
CA LEU A 36 -18.06 4.98 1.37
C LEU A 36 -17.50 3.94 0.41
N LYS A 37 -17.97 3.93 -0.82
CA LYS A 37 -17.52 2.92 -1.80
C LYS A 37 -16.03 3.06 -2.09
N THR A 38 -15.58 4.27 -2.37
CA THR A 38 -14.17 4.55 -2.62
C THR A 38 -13.32 4.23 -1.39
N ARG A 39 -13.81 4.63 -0.21
CA ARG A 39 -13.09 4.39 1.03
C ARG A 39 -12.89 2.90 1.27
N ARG A 40 -13.94 2.09 1.08
CA ARG A 40 -13.84 0.64 1.26
C ARG A 40 -12.88 0.00 0.26
N ALA A 41 -12.90 0.45 -0.99
CA ALA A 41 -12.00 -0.06 -2.01
C ALA A 41 -10.55 0.25 -1.67
N ILE A 42 -10.29 1.46 -1.17
CA ILE A 42 -8.93 1.86 -0.78
C ILE A 42 -8.47 1.09 0.46
N GLU A 43 -9.32 0.93 1.46
CA GLU A 43 -9.00 0.11 2.64
C GLU A 43 -8.61 -1.30 2.23
N ARG A 44 -9.35 -1.88 1.31
CA ARG A 44 -9.04 -3.23 0.82
C ARG A 44 -7.67 -3.28 0.15
N ASN A 45 -7.35 -2.28 -0.65
CA ASN A 45 -6.04 -2.25 -1.32
C ASN A 45 -4.89 -1.98 -0.33
N VAL A 46 -5.11 -1.17 0.69
CA VAL A 46 -4.11 -0.98 1.75
C VAL A 46 -3.87 -2.30 2.49
N GLU A 47 -4.94 -3.06 2.73
CA GLU A 47 -4.83 -4.39 3.34
C GLU A 47 -4.00 -5.33 2.48
N ILE A 48 -4.26 -5.35 1.18
CA ILE A 48 -3.50 -6.18 0.23
C ILE A 48 -2.02 -5.79 0.24
N ILE A 49 -1.72 -4.50 0.22
CA ILE A 49 -0.35 -4.00 0.27
C ILE A 49 0.34 -4.46 1.56
N GLY A 50 -0.34 -4.28 2.69
CA GLY A 50 0.22 -4.68 3.99
C GLY A 50 0.49 -6.18 4.07
N GLU A 51 -0.39 -7.00 3.53
CA GLU A 51 -0.20 -8.44 3.50
C GLU A 51 1.03 -8.81 2.68
N ALA A 52 1.18 -8.21 1.50
CA ALA A 52 2.32 -8.48 0.64
C ALA A 52 3.64 -8.04 1.30
N VAL A 53 3.67 -6.86 1.90
CA VAL A 53 4.85 -6.37 2.61
C VAL A 53 5.20 -7.31 3.77
N ASN A 54 4.21 -7.78 4.52
CA ASN A 54 4.44 -8.70 5.62
C ASN A 54 5.09 -10.00 5.14
N ARG A 55 4.61 -10.55 4.04
CA ARG A 55 5.19 -11.77 3.46
C ARG A 55 6.63 -11.56 3.01
N ILE A 56 6.88 -10.43 2.36
CA ILE A 56 8.23 -10.10 1.91
C ILE A 56 9.18 -10.01 3.11
N LEU A 57 8.77 -9.35 4.19
CA LEU A 57 9.60 -9.18 5.37
C LEU A 57 9.96 -10.52 6.02
N LYS A 58 9.09 -11.51 5.93
CA LYS A 58 9.38 -12.84 6.48
C LYS A 58 10.48 -13.55 5.71
N VAL A 59 10.59 -13.27 4.42
CA VAL A 59 11.60 -13.89 3.55
C VAL A 59 12.87 -13.05 3.53
N ASN A 60 12.73 -11.73 3.49
CA ASN A 60 13.86 -10.80 3.40
C ASN A 60 13.64 -9.61 4.34
N PRO A 61 14.01 -9.74 5.62
CA PRO A 61 13.80 -8.65 6.59
C PRO A 61 14.57 -7.37 6.27
N ASP A 62 15.58 -7.46 5.43
CA ASP A 62 16.45 -6.32 5.11
C ASP A 62 16.04 -5.61 3.83
N ILE A 63 14.88 -5.95 3.28
CA ILE A 63 14.43 -5.33 2.04
C ILE A 63 14.30 -3.81 2.20
N LYS A 64 14.59 -3.09 1.12
CA LYS A 64 14.64 -1.62 1.13
C LYS A 64 13.27 -0.99 0.99
N ILE A 65 12.43 -1.17 2.01
CA ILE A 65 11.11 -0.54 2.11
C ILE A 65 11.06 0.16 3.47
N LYS A 66 11.18 1.48 3.45
CA LYS A 66 11.38 2.27 4.67
C LYS A 66 10.23 2.18 5.68
N ASN A 67 8.99 2.27 5.21
CA ASN A 67 7.85 2.31 6.11
C ASN A 67 7.13 0.98 6.23
N SER A 68 7.89 -0.11 6.05
CA SER A 68 7.30 -1.45 6.01
C SER A 68 6.50 -1.78 7.27
N ARG A 69 7.03 -1.47 8.45
CA ARG A 69 6.34 -1.78 9.70
C ARG A 69 5.03 -1.01 9.87
N LYS A 70 5.04 0.27 9.51
CA LYS A 70 3.83 1.09 9.57
C LYS A 70 2.73 0.52 8.68
N ILE A 71 3.11 0.09 7.48
CA ILE A 71 2.18 -0.46 6.52
C ILE A 71 1.60 -1.78 7.04
N VAL A 72 2.43 -2.66 7.56
CA VAL A 72 1.99 -3.95 8.12
C VAL A 72 1.09 -3.73 9.34
N ASP A 73 1.46 -2.81 10.22
CA ASP A 73 0.66 -2.53 11.40
C ASP A 73 -0.73 -2.00 11.04
N THR A 74 -0.80 -1.15 10.03
CA THR A 74 -2.09 -0.64 9.57
C THR A 74 -2.96 -1.77 9.02
N ARG A 75 -2.37 -2.64 8.20
CA ARG A 75 -3.09 -3.81 7.69
C ARG A 75 -3.62 -4.67 8.82
N ASN A 76 -2.80 -4.92 9.85
CA ASN A 76 -3.22 -5.74 10.99
C ASN A 76 -4.40 -5.10 11.72
N ARG A 77 -4.41 -3.80 11.86
CA ARG A 77 -5.53 -3.11 12.50
C ARG A 77 -6.79 -3.21 11.68
N ILE A 78 -6.69 -3.12 10.36
CA ILE A 78 -7.83 -3.26 9.46
C ILE A 78 -8.47 -4.65 9.61
N ILE A 79 -7.66 -5.71 9.51
CA ILE A 79 -8.20 -7.07 9.48
C ILE A 79 -8.66 -7.58 10.84
N HIS A 80 -8.05 -7.11 11.91
CA HIS A 80 -8.45 -7.56 13.25
C HIS A 80 -9.65 -6.80 13.80
N GLY A 81 -9.89 -5.60 13.30
CA GLY A 81 -11.05 -4.82 13.73
C GLY A 81 -11.04 -4.41 15.19
N TYR A 82 -9.87 -4.41 15.82
CA TYR A 82 -9.77 -4.04 17.23
C TYR A 82 -10.15 -2.60 17.46
N ASP A 83 -9.66 -1.73 16.59
CA ASP A 83 -9.97 -0.33 16.59
C ASP A 83 -10.41 0.04 15.20
N ARG A 84 -11.29 1.00 15.11
CA ARG A 84 -11.52 1.60 13.82
C ARG A 84 -10.23 2.23 13.37
N VAL A 85 -9.73 1.79 12.22
CA VAL A 85 -8.65 2.51 11.57
C VAL A 85 -9.29 3.77 11.03
N SER A 86 -8.85 4.91 11.55
CA SER A 86 -9.48 6.18 11.17
C SER A 86 -9.22 6.47 9.69
N GLU A 87 -10.15 7.19 9.11
CA GLU A 87 -10.00 7.65 7.72
C GLU A 87 -8.74 8.50 7.57
N GLU A 88 -8.36 9.23 8.61
CA GLU A 88 -7.15 10.04 8.59
C GLU A 88 -5.89 9.19 8.45
N ILE A 89 -5.84 8.05 9.13
CA ILE A 89 -4.69 7.14 9.05
C ILE A 89 -4.58 6.57 7.63
N ILE A 90 -5.68 6.07 7.09
CA ILE A 90 -5.70 5.54 5.73
C ILE A 90 -5.30 6.61 4.73
N TRP A 91 -5.85 7.81 4.87
CA TRP A 91 -5.54 8.93 3.98
C TRP A 91 -4.06 9.31 4.06
N SER A 92 -3.49 9.34 5.27
CA SER A 92 -2.08 9.63 5.45
C SER A 92 -1.20 8.62 4.70
N ILE A 93 -1.55 7.34 4.76
CA ILE A 93 -0.82 6.31 4.03
C ILE A 93 -0.91 6.58 2.53
N VAL A 94 -2.10 6.85 2.03
CA VAL A 94 -2.32 7.06 0.59
C VAL A 94 -1.55 8.27 0.07
N ILE A 95 -1.57 9.36 0.82
CA ILE A 95 -0.99 10.63 0.36
C ILE A 95 0.51 10.69 0.60
N ARG A 96 0.98 10.16 1.72
CA ARG A 96 2.38 10.31 2.14
C ARG A 96 3.23 9.08 1.87
N ASP A 97 2.72 7.91 2.18
CA ASP A 97 3.55 6.71 2.16
C ASP A 97 3.53 5.98 0.82
N LEU A 98 2.38 5.91 0.16
CA LEU A 98 2.27 5.16 -1.09
C LEU A 98 3.11 5.72 -2.24
N PRO A 99 3.24 7.04 -2.42
CA PRO A 99 4.13 7.54 -3.49
C PRO A 99 5.57 7.11 -3.28
N LYS A 100 6.04 7.09 -2.04
CA LYS A 100 7.40 6.63 -1.73
C LYS A 100 7.53 5.13 -1.96
N LEU A 101 6.53 4.37 -1.50
CA LEU A 101 6.49 2.94 -1.70
C LEU A 101 6.51 2.59 -3.18
N GLU A 102 5.75 3.31 -3.98
CA GLU A 102 5.71 3.08 -5.42
C GLU A 102 7.10 3.20 -6.04
N MET A 103 7.85 4.22 -5.66
CA MET A 103 9.22 4.38 -6.14
C MET A 103 10.12 3.24 -5.68
N GLU A 104 10.00 2.84 -4.42
CA GLU A 104 10.79 1.74 -3.89
C GLU A 104 10.48 0.42 -4.60
N ILE A 105 9.21 0.16 -4.89
CA ILE A 105 8.79 -1.05 -5.59
C ILE A 105 9.35 -1.07 -7.02
N LYS A 106 9.29 0.06 -7.72
CA LYS A 106 9.84 0.14 -9.07
C LYS A 106 11.34 -0.12 -9.06
N ASP A 107 12.06 0.44 -8.11
CA ASP A 107 13.50 0.20 -7.98
C ASP A 107 13.80 -1.28 -7.72
N LEU A 108 13.05 -1.88 -6.81
CA LEU A 108 13.26 -3.29 -6.45
C LEU A 108 12.93 -4.24 -7.60
N LEU A 109 11.94 -3.90 -8.40
CA LEU A 109 11.60 -4.70 -9.57
C LEU A 109 12.56 -4.50 -10.73
N GLY A 110 13.45 -3.50 -10.63
CA GLY A 110 14.37 -3.19 -11.71
C GLY A 110 13.70 -2.57 -12.90
N ASP A 111 12.52 -2.01 -12.71
CA ASP A 111 11.79 -1.36 -13.81
C ASP A 111 12.38 -0.04 -14.18
N ALA A 112 13.12 0.55 -13.24
CA ALA A 112 13.76 1.82 -13.51
C ALA A 112 14.81 1.64 -14.58
N GLY A 113 14.64 2.31 -15.65
CA GLY A 113 15.68 2.30 -16.62
C GLY A 113 15.65 1.16 -17.54
N TYR A 114 14.53 0.33 -17.61
CA TYR A 114 14.58 -0.51 -18.64
C TYR A 114 13.36 -1.19 -19.03
N HIS A 115 13.38 -1.78 -19.87
CA HIS A 115 12.47 -2.38 -20.63
C HIS A 115 11.39 -2.25 -20.99
#